data_78d43c808b0e9d8923a6be7b32a4bda4
#
_entry.id   78d43c808b0e9d8923a6be7b32a4bda4
#
_cell.length_a   1.000
_cell.length_b   1.000
_cell.length_c   1.000
_cell.angle_alpha   90.00
_cell.angle_beta   90.00
_cell.angle_gamma   90.00
#
_symmetry.space_group_name_H-M   'P 1'
#
loop_
_entity.id
_entity.type
_entity.pdbx_description
1 polymer ?
#
loop_
_entity_poly.entity_id
_entity_poly.type
_entity_poly.pdbx_seq_one_letter_code
_entity_poly.pdbx_strand_id
1 'polypeptide(L)'
;MDFNTLLDNRKTNFTWTDEQISNDRIIEIVNNVLSKVPSKQKRMPYKIDVFDNSNQSLRNRIFEYTKRDETATVEQDQGNPQTLAPHLLAFSLRDVDTSTLKKANDTWGFSDQRILYMEIGIVAMMLMMAFENEGLSTGFCQCIMSKQELADELNITNPIELMIGIGYRSDEDTFFDPRTSTTKNVYVETSHKRPDLTNIVTYRF
;
A
#
# COMPACT_ATOMS: atom_id res chain seq x y z
N MET A 1 3.57 15.67 14.64
CA MET A 1 3.96 16.45 13.44
C MET A 1 2.74 17.25 12.98
N ASP A 2 2.89 18.49 12.48
CA ASP A 2 1.77 19.18 11.85
C ASP A 2 1.44 18.58 10.47
N PHE A 3 0.23 18.82 9.97
CA PHE A 3 -0.27 18.15 8.77
C PHE A 3 0.51 18.52 7.49
N ASN A 4 0.95 19.76 7.35
CA ASN A 4 1.71 20.18 6.16
C ASN A 4 3.09 19.53 6.15
N THR A 5 3.78 19.54 7.29
CA THR A 5 5.06 18.83 7.45
C THR A 5 4.90 17.34 7.14
N LEU A 6 3.81 16.72 7.61
CA LEU A 6 3.52 15.31 7.33
C LEU A 6 3.33 15.04 5.83
N LEU A 7 2.59 15.90 5.13
CA LEU A 7 2.42 15.81 3.67
C LEU A 7 3.73 15.99 2.91
N ASP A 8 4.60 16.87 3.38
CA ASP A 8 5.90 17.13 2.76
C ASP A 8 6.88 15.97 2.98
N ASN A 9 6.86 15.36 4.15
CA ASN A 9 7.76 14.27 4.50
C ASN A 9 7.33 12.94 3.90
N ARG A 10 6.01 12.71 3.80
CA ARG A 10 5.50 11.45 3.28
C ARG A 10 5.91 11.25 1.82
N LYS A 11 6.69 10.23 1.59
CA LYS A 11 7.20 9.83 0.29
C LYS A 11 7.05 8.33 0.12
N THR A 12 7.02 7.86 -1.12
CA THR A 12 7.07 6.42 -1.40
C THR A 12 8.50 5.94 -1.20
N ASN A 13 8.68 4.95 -0.34
CA ASN A 13 9.98 4.40 -0.01
C ASN A 13 10.23 3.06 -0.70
N PHE A 14 11.47 2.84 -1.14
CA PHE A 14 11.93 1.61 -1.79
C PHE A 14 13.15 1.00 -1.10
N THR A 15 13.79 1.73 -0.18
CA THR A 15 15.00 1.30 0.52
C THR A 15 14.83 1.36 2.02
N TRP A 16 15.35 0.37 2.67
CA TRP A 16 15.11 0.13 4.08
C TRP A 16 16.43 -0.04 4.83
N THR A 17 16.46 0.41 6.07
CA THR A 17 17.53 0.06 7.00
C THR A 17 17.23 -1.28 7.67
N ASP A 18 18.24 -1.86 8.29
CA ASP A 18 18.09 -3.08 9.10
C ASP A 18 17.56 -2.78 10.51
N GLU A 19 17.22 -1.52 10.79
CA GLU A 19 16.71 -1.12 12.09
C GLU A 19 15.36 -1.79 12.38
N GLN A 20 15.29 -2.43 13.55
CA GLN A 20 14.13 -3.23 13.93
C GLN A 20 13.02 -2.35 14.53
N ILE A 21 11.79 -2.66 14.14
CA ILE A 21 10.59 -2.07 14.70
C ILE A 21 9.86 -3.18 15.47
N SER A 22 9.44 -2.90 16.71
CA SER A 22 8.69 -3.92 17.45
C SER A 22 7.31 -4.17 16.84
N ASN A 23 6.88 -5.42 16.85
CA ASN A 23 5.54 -5.81 16.40
C ASN A 23 4.45 -5.06 17.18
N ASP A 24 4.66 -4.85 18.49
CA ASP A 24 3.72 -4.12 19.35
C ASP A 24 3.51 -2.68 18.84
N ARG A 25 4.58 -2.02 18.39
CA ARG A 25 4.48 -0.67 17.83
C ARG A 25 3.67 -0.64 16.55
N ILE A 26 3.87 -1.61 15.64
CA ILE A 26 3.08 -1.73 14.41
C ILE A 26 1.61 -1.98 14.75
N ILE A 27 1.33 -2.90 15.66
CA ILE A 27 -0.02 -3.26 16.11
C ILE A 27 -0.73 -2.04 16.73
N GLU A 28 -0.04 -1.28 17.57
CA GLU A 28 -0.56 -0.06 18.18
C GLU A 28 -1.03 0.96 17.13
N ILE A 29 -0.16 1.25 16.15
CA ILE A 29 -0.46 2.22 15.08
C ILE A 29 -1.64 1.73 14.23
N VAL A 30 -1.62 0.46 13.81
CA VAL A 30 -2.69 -0.14 13.02
C VAL A 30 -4.03 -0.07 13.78
N ASN A 31 -4.07 -0.48 15.02
CA ASN A 31 -5.28 -0.46 15.83
C ASN A 31 -5.80 0.96 16.07
N ASN A 32 -4.91 1.93 16.29
CA ASN A 32 -5.27 3.33 16.45
C ASN A 32 -5.95 3.88 15.19
N VAL A 33 -5.42 3.57 14.01
CA VAL A 33 -6.03 3.98 12.73
C VAL A 33 -7.36 3.27 12.52
N LEU A 34 -7.41 1.95 12.67
CA LEU A 34 -8.62 1.16 12.44
C LEU A 34 -9.79 1.58 13.35
N SER A 35 -9.50 2.07 14.54
CA SER A 35 -10.53 2.58 15.45
C SER A 35 -11.16 3.90 14.98
N LYS A 36 -10.55 4.62 14.04
CA LYS A 36 -10.93 5.97 13.61
C LYS A 36 -11.21 6.09 12.12
N VAL A 37 -10.76 5.13 11.30
CA VAL A 37 -10.95 5.17 9.85
C VAL A 37 -12.44 5.17 9.49
N PRO A 38 -12.88 6.05 8.59
CA PRO A 38 -14.25 6.01 8.11
C PRO A 38 -14.50 4.77 7.27
N SER A 39 -15.62 4.12 7.49
CA SER A 39 -16.09 3.03 6.66
C SER A 39 -17.60 3.15 6.45
N LYS A 40 -18.07 2.87 5.23
CA LYS A 40 -19.49 2.93 4.92
C LYS A 40 -20.27 1.95 5.79
N GLN A 41 -21.13 2.47 6.63
CA GLN A 41 -21.94 1.70 7.58
C GLN A 41 -21.09 0.85 8.57
N LYS A 42 -19.86 1.27 8.85
CA LYS A 42 -18.90 0.60 9.75
C LYS A 42 -18.60 -0.85 9.35
N ARG A 43 -18.61 -1.16 8.05
CA ARG A 43 -18.46 -2.55 7.57
C ARG A 43 -17.02 -3.00 7.51
N MET A 44 -16.08 -2.09 7.20
CA MET A 44 -14.66 -2.38 7.06
C MET A 44 -14.46 -3.65 6.19
N PRO A 45 -14.74 -3.56 4.87
CA PRO A 45 -14.81 -4.73 3.98
C PRO A 45 -13.43 -5.28 3.59
N TYR A 46 -12.44 -5.04 4.38
CA TYR A 46 -11.07 -5.46 4.19
C TYR A 46 -10.55 -6.20 5.42
N LYS A 47 -9.57 -7.04 5.20
CA LYS A 47 -8.70 -7.65 6.19
C LYS A 47 -7.28 -7.14 5.96
N ILE A 48 -6.52 -6.97 7.03
CA ILE A 48 -5.12 -6.60 7.01
C ILE A 48 -4.34 -7.69 7.73
N ASP A 49 -3.49 -8.38 6.99
CA ASP A 49 -2.54 -9.34 7.56
C ASP A 49 -1.18 -8.64 7.71
N VAL A 50 -0.58 -8.77 8.88
CA VAL A 50 0.68 -8.10 9.24
C VAL A 50 1.80 -9.14 9.26
N PHE A 51 2.88 -8.85 8.54
CA PHE A 51 4.06 -9.70 8.48
C PHE A 51 5.28 -8.92 8.94
N ASP A 52 6.14 -9.56 9.68
CA ASP A 52 7.47 -9.06 10.03
C ASP A 52 8.56 -9.77 9.21
N ASN A 53 9.82 -9.42 9.43
CA ASN A 53 10.96 -10.01 8.74
C ASN A 53 11.55 -11.25 9.43
N SER A 54 10.87 -11.81 10.43
CA SER A 54 11.35 -13.00 11.15
C SER A 54 11.46 -14.23 10.27
N ASN A 55 10.64 -14.28 9.19
CA ASN A 55 10.67 -15.34 8.20
C ASN A 55 11.23 -14.84 6.86
N GLN A 56 12.54 -14.83 6.72
CA GLN A 56 13.22 -14.38 5.49
C GLN A 56 12.83 -15.20 4.25
N SER A 57 12.58 -16.51 4.41
CA SER A 57 12.14 -17.35 3.28
C SER A 57 10.77 -16.90 2.75
N LEU A 58 9.83 -16.59 3.65
CA LEU A 58 8.52 -16.06 3.27
C LEU A 58 8.63 -14.72 2.58
N ARG A 59 9.48 -13.83 3.10
CA ARG A 59 9.75 -12.52 2.52
C ARG A 59 10.28 -12.61 1.09
N ASN A 60 11.26 -13.49 0.87
CA ASN A 60 11.81 -13.73 -0.45
C ASN A 60 10.73 -14.24 -1.42
N ARG A 61 9.87 -15.14 -0.98
CA ARG A 61 8.75 -15.63 -1.82
C ARG A 61 7.77 -14.52 -2.17
N ILE A 62 7.38 -13.67 -1.22
CA ILE A 62 6.53 -12.50 -1.49
C ILE A 62 7.19 -11.60 -2.55
N PHE A 63 8.49 -11.38 -2.45
CA PHE A 63 9.23 -10.58 -3.43
C PHE A 63 9.20 -11.21 -4.83
N GLU A 64 9.34 -12.54 -4.94
CA GLU A 64 9.25 -13.25 -6.23
C GLU A 64 7.89 -13.00 -6.94
N TYR A 65 6.78 -12.95 -6.20
CA TYR A 65 5.47 -12.63 -6.79
C TYR A 65 5.32 -11.20 -7.31
N THR A 66 6.31 -10.34 -7.06
CA THR A 66 6.35 -8.98 -7.62
C THR A 66 7.25 -8.85 -8.84
N LYS A 67 7.98 -9.91 -9.21
CA LYS A 67 8.77 -9.95 -10.44
C LYS A 67 7.86 -10.05 -11.65
N ARG A 68 8.26 -9.38 -12.73
CA ARG A 68 7.58 -9.54 -14.01
C ARG A 68 7.97 -10.86 -14.66
N ASP A 69 7.15 -11.28 -15.60
CA ASP A 69 7.32 -12.47 -16.41
C ASP A 69 8.73 -12.60 -17.02
N GLU A 70 9.14 -13.83 -17.34
CA GLU A 70 10.43 -14.24 -17.94
C GLU A 70 10.82 -13.50 -19.25
N THR A 71 9.87 -12.80 -19.86
CA THR A 71 10.10 -11.94 -21.04
C THR A 71 10.59 -10.53 -20.70
N ALA A 72 10.59 -10.17 -19.42
CA ALA A 72 11.05 -8.86 -18.96
C ALA A 72 12.59 -8.77 -19.06
N THR A 73 13.10 -7.59 -19.41
CA THR A 73 14.56 -7.36 -19.37
C THR A 73 15.07 -7.52 -17.93
N VAL A 74 16.34 -7.91 -17.78
CA VAL A 74 16.97 -8.10 -16.44
C VAL A 74 16.76 -6.90 -15.52
N GLU A 75 16.69 -5.70 -16.07
CA GLU A 75 16.41 -4.45 -15.35
C GLU A 75 14.96 -4.32 -14.89
N GLN A 76 14.03 -4.98 -15.60
CA GLN A 76 12.60 -4.97 -15.29
C GLN A 76 12.18 -6.12 -14.37
N ASP A 77 13.03 -7.13 -14.21
CA ASP A 77 12.76 -8.37 -13.48
C ASP A 77 13.18 -8.31 -12.00
N GLN A 78 13.52 -7.14 -11.48
CA GLN A 78 14.09 -7.04 -10.13
C GLN A 78 13.06 -7.20 -8.98
N GLY A 79 11.80 -7.43 -9.26
CA GLY A 79 10.76 -7.46 -8.23
C GLY A 79 10.54 -6.08 -7.58
N ASN A 80 9.60 -5.95 -6.66
CA ASN A 80 9.32 -4.68 -6.01
C ASN A 80 9.97 -4.59 -4.61
N PRO A 81 11.02 -3.77 -4.42
CA PRO A 81 11.74 -3.68 -3.16
C PRO A 81 10.88 -3.15 -1.99
N GLN A 82 9.71 -2.59 -2.25
CA GLN A 82 8.76 -2.22 -1.20
C GLN A 82 8.33 -3.43 -0.37
N THR A 83 8.30 -4.62 -0.97
CA THR A 83 7.97 -5.86 -0.28
C THR A 83 9.11 -6.43 0.57
N LEU A 84 10.30 -5.87 0.49
CA LEU A 84 11.44 -6.22 1.34
C LEU A 84 11.52 -5.40 2.64
N ALA A 85 10.57 -4.50 2.87
CA ALA A 85 10.52 -3.70 4.10
C ALA A 85 10.50 -4.57 5.37
N PRO A 86 11.00 -4.13 6.53
CA PRO A 86 10.97 -4.89 7.77
C PRO A 86 9.58 -5.41 8.15
N HIS A 87 8.53 -4.63 7.87
CA HIS A 87 7.14 -5.07 8.03
C HIS A 87 6.36 -4.89 6.74
N LEU A 88 5.34 -5.76 6.55
CA LEU A 88 4.38 -5.68 5.46
C LEU A 88 2.96 -5.74 6.01
N LEU A 89 2.10 -4.89 5.46
CA LEU A 89 0.65 -5.05 5.56
C LEU A 89 0.13 -5.58 4.23
N ALA A 90 -0.55 -6.72 4.23
CA ALA A 90 -1.25 -7.24 3.07
C ALA A 90 -2.75 -7.01 3.23
N PHE A 91 -3.36 -6.37 2.25
CA PHE A 91 -4.79 -6.06 2.24
C PHE A 91 -5.52 -7.03 1.33
N SER A 92 -6.51 -7.68 1.85
CA SER A 92 -7.47 -8.49 1.08
C SER A 92 -8.90 -8.04 1.37
N LEU A 93 -9.82 -8.35 0.47
CA LEU A 93 -11.23 -8.19 0.79
C LEU A 93 -11.68 -9.27 1.79
N ARG A 94 -12.65 -8.96 2.61
CA ARG A 94 -13.33 -9.94 3.45
C ARG A 94 -14.82 -9.97 3.14
N ASP A 95 -15.45 -11.07 3.40
CA ASP A 95 -16.88 -11.21 3.26
C ASP A 95 -17.60 -10.31 4.27
N VAL A 96 -18.43 -9.44 3.74
CA VAL A 96 -19.31 -8.57 4.51
C VAL A 96 -20.71 -8.64 3.94
N ASP A 97 -21.72 -8.49 4.77
CA ASP A 97 -23.08 -8.37 4.27
C ASP A 97 -23.24 -7.12 3.41
N THR A 98 -23.34 -7.30 2.10
CA THR A 98 -23.52 -6.24 1.10
C THR A 98 -25.00 -6.03 0.73
N SER A 99 -25.94 -6.71 1.36
CA SER A 99 -27.37 -6.67 0.99
C SER A 99 -27.93 -5.25 0.96
N THR A 100 -27.57 -4.40 1.93
CA THR A 100 -27.97 -3.00 1.95
C THR A 100 -27.18 -2.12 0.98
N LEU A 101 -25.91 -2.47 0.64
CA LEU A 101 -25.16 -1.82 -0.41
C LEU A 101 -25.75 -2.12 -1.78
N LYS A 102 -26.14 -3.37 -2.03
CA LYS A 102 -26.76 -3.78 -3.28
C LYS A 102 -28.04 -2.98 -3.54
N LYS A 103 -28.89 -2.80 -2.52
CA LYS A 103 -30.09 -1.98 -2.62
C LYS A 103 -29.78 -0.52 -2.96
N ALA A 104 -28.73 0.05 -2.36
CA ALA A 104 -28.26 1.39 -2.69
C ALA A 104 -27.67 1.48 -4.09
N ASN A 105 -26.96 0.43 -4.56
CA ASN A 105 -26.41 0.36 -5.89
C ASN A 105 -27.47 0.28 -6.97
N ASP A 106 -28.50 -0.54 -6.76
CA ASP A 106 -29.64 -0.65 -7.68
C ASP A 106 -30.37 0.69 -7.82
N THR A 107 -30.39 1.48 -6.74
CA THR A 107 -31.05 2.78 -6.73
C THR A 107 -30.18 3.90 -7.33
N TRP A 108 -28.86 3.87 -7.12
CA TRP A 108 -27.96 4.99 -7.45
C TRP A 108 -26.83 4.62 -8.44
N GLY A 109 -26.83 3.40 -8.97
CA GLY A 109 -25.88 2.97 -10.01
C GLY A 109 -24.44 2.76 -9.52
N PHE A 110 -24.22 2.56 -8.23
CA PHE A 110 -22.90 2.25 -7.69
C PHE A 110 -22.64 0.74 -7.74
N SER A 111 -21.44 0.30 -8.11
CA SER A 111 -21.06 -1.10 -7.96
C SER A 111 -20.49 -1.35 -6.55
N ASP A 112 -20.86 -2.48 -5.94
CA ASP A 112 -20.37 -2.90 -4.64
C ASP A 112 -18.84 -2.96 -4.60
N GLN A 113 -18.22 -3.49 -5.66
CA GLN A 113 -16.76 -3.61 -5.76
C GLN A 113 -16.04 -2.26 -5.69
N ARG A 114 -16.55 -1.22 -6.34
CA ARG A 114 -15.91 0.11 -6.30
C ARG A 114 -15.81 0.65 -4.88
N ILE A 115 -16.85 0.44 -4.08
CA ILE A 115 -16.87 0.89 -2.68
C ILE A 115 -15.83 0.13 -1.87
N LEU A 116 -15.70 -1.19 -2.07
CA LEU A 116 -14.75 -2.03 -1.35
C LEU A 116 -13.30 -1.57 -1.60
N TYR A 117 -12.93 -1.38 -2.86
CA TYR A 117 -11.58 -0.91 -3.23
C TYR A 117 -11.31 0.53 -2.78
N MET A 118 -12.32 1.39 -2.81
CA MET A 118 -12.19 2.75 -2.28
C MET A 118 -11.88 2.75 -0.78
N GLU A 119 -12.51 1.88 0.00
CA GLU A 119 -12.26 1.77 1.43
C GLU A 119 -10.84 1.23 1.72
N ILE A 120 -10.33 0.27 0.92
CA ILE A 120 -8.92 -0.15 1.02
C ILE A 120 -7.99 1.06 0.78
N GLY A 121 -8.25 1.86 -0.23
CA GLY A 121 -7.45 3.06 -0.51
C GLY A 121 -7.47 4.08 0.63
N ILE A 122 -8.64 4.29 1.26
CA ILE A 122 -8.79 5.21 2.40
C ILE A 122 -7.98 4.72 3.61
N VAL A 123 -8.16 3.46 4.02
CA VAL A 123 -7.45 2.91 5.18
C VAL A 123 -5.94 2.84 4.92
N ALA A 124 -5.53 2.45 3.72
CA ALA A 124 -4.13 2.40 3.32
C ALA A 124 -3.46 3.77 3.46
N MET A 125 -4.09 4.84 2.93
CA MET A 125 -3.54 6.19 3.06
C MET A 125 -3.49 6.66 4.52
N MET A 126 -4.53 6.40 5.32
CA MET A 126 -4.52 6.77 6.75
C MET A 126 -3.41 6.05 7.51
N LEU A 127 -3.16 4.77 7.22
CA LEU A 127 -2.06 4.01 7.80
C LEU A 127 -0.70 4.59 7.38
N MET A 128 -0.50 4.87 6.10
CA MET A 128 0.74 5.47 5.60
C MET A 128 1.03 6.81 6.28
N MET A 129 0.03 7.66 6.46
CA MET A 129 0.17 8.94 7.17
C MET A 129 0.46 8.73 8.67
N ALA A 130 -0.17 7.74 9.29
CA ALA A 130 0.07 7.44 10.70
C ALA A 130 1.50 6.92 10.93
N PHE A 131 1.99 6.03 10.08
CA PHE A 131 3.37 5.54 10.15
C PHE A 131 4.38 6.68 9.94
N GLU A 132 4.16 7.54 8.94
CA GLU A 132 5.04 8.69 8.71
C GLU A 132 5.05 9.65 9.90
N ASN A 133 3.92 9.87 10.56
CA ASN A 133 3.86 10.70 11.78
C ASN A 133 4.68 10.10 12.93
N GLU A 134 4.86 8.80 12.95
CA GLU A 134 5.68 8.07 13.91
C GLU A 134 7.15 7.91 13.46
N GLY A 135 7.54 8.55 12.36
CA GLY A 135 8.91 8.52 11.81
C GLY A 135 9.22 7.27 11.00
N LEU A 136 8.20 6.49 10.63
CA LEU A 136 8.34 5.29 9.81
C LEU A 136 7.95 5.58 8.36
N SER A 137 8.80 5.22 7.43
CA SER A 137 8.51 5.36 6.01
C SER A 137 7.69 4.20 5.48
N THR A 138 6.95 4.46 4.40
CA THR A 138 6.09 3.46 3.78
C THR A 138 6.29 3.35 2.28
N GLY A 139 6.09 2.15 1.74
CA GLY A 139 6.11 1.87 0.32
C GLY A 139 4.86 1.10 -0.10
N PHE A 140 4.10 1.67 -1.02
CA PHE A 140 2.83 1.15 -1.52
C PHE A 140 3.05 0.28 -2.75
N CYS A 141 2.64 -0.98 -2.73
CA CYS A 141 2.82 -1.95 -3.81
C CYS A 141 1.51 -2.61 -4.24
N GLN A 142 1.20 -2.51 -5.54
CA GLN A 142 0.14 -3.28 -6.22
C GLN A 142 0.70 -4.17 -7.33
N CYS A 143 2.01 -4.21 -7.50
CA CYS A 143 2.70 -4.98 -8.53
C CYS A 143 2.78 -6.47 -8.15
N ILE A 144 1.64 -7.10 -7.93
CA ILE A 144 1.54 -8.52 -7.56
C ILE A 144 1.01 -9.25 -8.79
N MET A 145 1.82 -10.18 -9.34
CA MET A 145 1.49 -10.87 -10.60
C MET A 145 0.37 -11.89 -10.43
N SER A 146 0.41 -12.69 -9.37
CA SER A 146 -0.57 -13.74 -9.09
C SER A 146 -1.17 -13.55 -7.69
N LYS A 147 -2.12 -12.62 -7.59
CA LYS A 147 -2.71 -12.20 -6.30
C LYS A 147 -3.32 -13.34 -5.48
N GLN A 148 -3.99 -14.29 -6.15
CA GLN A 148 -4.61 -15.42 -5.46
C GLN A 148 -3.56 -16.45 -5.05
N GLU A 149 -2.60 -16.78 -5.92
CA GLU A 149 -1.53 -17.74 -5.59
C GLU A 149 -0.71 -17.25 -4.40
N LEU A 150 -0.37 -15.96 -4.38
CA LEU A 150 0.29 -15.37 -3.22
C LEU A 150 -0.58 -15.43 -1.96
N ALA A 151 -1.87 -15.18 -2.08
CA ALA A 151 -2.80 -15.30 -0.96
C ALA A 151 -2.86 -16.74 -0.43
N ASP A 152 -2.95 -17.72 -1.31
CA ASP A 152 -2.97 -19.15 -0.95
C ASP A 152 -1.67 -19.55 -0.22
N GLU A 153 -0.52 -19.09 -0.70
CA GLU A 153 0.77 -19.36 -0.06
C GLU A 153 0.89 -18.71 1.33
N LEU A 154 0.26 -17.55 1.52
CA LEU A 154 0.22 -16.85 2.80
C LEU A 154 -0.92 -17.33 3.72
N ASN A 155 -1.70 -18.33 3.30
CA ASN A 155 -2.93 -18.79 3.98
C ASN A 155 -3.95 -17.65 4.17
N ILE A 156 -4.07 -16.77 3.19
CA ILE A 156 -5.08 -15.72 3.11
C ILE A 156 -6.17 -16.17 2.16
N THR A 157 -7.42 -16.08 2.58
CA THR A 157 -8.55 -16.64 1.82
C THR A 157 -8.83 -15.93 0.51
N ASN A 158 -8.71 -14.60 0.50
CA ASN A 158 -9.05 -13.76 -0.65
C ASN A 158 -7.80 -13.17 -1.29
N PRO A 159 -7.84 -12.82 -2.59
CA PRO A 159 -6.70 -12.21 -3.29
C PRO A 159 -6.13 -10.99 -2.55
N ILE A 160 -4.81 -10.85 -2.59
CA ILE A 160 -4.14 -9.68 -2.02
C ILE A 160 -4.27 -8.52 -3.00
N GLU A 161 -4.96 -7.48 -2.60
CA GLU A 161 -5.23 -6.31 -3.45
C GLU A 161 -4.15 -5.25 -3.37
N LEU A 162 -3.46 -5.17 -2.24
CA LEU A 162 -2.48 -4.16 -1.93
C LEU A 162 -1.50 -4.66 -0.87
N MET A 163 -0.23 -4.25 -0.98
CA MET A 163 0.74 -4.36 0.10
C MET A 163 1.31 -2.98 0.46
N ILE A 164 1.65 -2.80 1.73
CA ILE A 164 2.40 -1.63 2.23
C ILE A 164 3.62 -2.14 2.97
N GLY A 165 4.81 -1.80 2.48
CA GLY A 165 6.06 -1.97 3.21
C GLY A 165 6.22 -0.86 4.25
N ILE A 166 6.75 -1.19 5.43
CA ILE A 166 6.96 -0.28 6.55
C ILE A 166 8.35 -0.51 7.12
N GLY A 167 9.09 0.57 7.34
CA GLY A 167 10.45 0.51 7.90
C GLY A 167 11.06 1.90 8.05
N TYR A 168 12.27 1.94 8.56
CA TYR A 168 13.08 3.15 8.49
C TYR A 168 13.71 3.26 7.10
N ARG A 169 13.69 4.46 6.55
CA ARG A 169 14.26 4.74 5.23
C ARG A 169 15.78 4.71 5.30
N SER A 170 16.42 4.02 4.34
CA SER A 170 17.84 4.18 4.08
C SER A 170 18.13 5.53 3.41
N ASP A 171 19.23 6.18 3.78
CA ASP A 171 19.69 7.43 3.16
C ASP A 171 20.38 7.20 1.80
N GLU A 172 20.51 5.95 1.37
CA GLU A 172 21.04 5.64 0.06
C GLU A 172 20.11 6.15 -1.06
N ASP A 173 20.69 6.65 -2.14
CA ASP A 173 20.16 7.48 -3.24
C ASP A 173 19.04 6.87 -4.10
N THR A 174 18.29 5.90 -3.59
CA THR A 174 17.23 5.21 -4.35
C THR A 174 15.83 5.73 -4.03
N PHE A 175 15.77 6.91 -3.48
CA PHE A 175 14.54 7.52 -3.04
C PHE A 175 13.72 8.09 -4.21
N PHE A 176 12.48 7.63 -4.37
CA PHE A 176 11.53 8.19 -5.32
C PHE A 176 10.70 9.31 -4.69
N ASP A 177 10.98 10.54 -5.08
CA ASP A 177 10.07 11.66 -4.81
C ASP A 177 9.22 11.94 -6.06
N PRO A 178 7.92 11.61 -6.06
CA PRO A 178 7.05 11.87 -7.20
C PRO A 178 6.92 13.35 -7.55
N ARG A 179 7.36 14.27 -6.67
CA ARG A 179 7.34 15.71 -6.90
C ARG A 179 8.52 16.19 -7.72
N THR A 180 9.66 15.54 -7.60
CA THR A 180 10.91 15.93 -8.27
C THR A 180 11.23 15.11 -9.51
N SER A 181 10.67 13.92 -9.66
CA SER A 181 10.75 12.98 -10.79
C SER A 181 12.18 12.73 -11.35
N THR A 182 13.21 12.90 -10.56
CA THR A 182 14.61 12.78 -11.00
C THR A 182 15.25 11.45 -10.67
N THR A 183 14.46 10.41 -10.43
CA THR A 183 15.02 9.12 -10.07
C THR A 183 15.56 8.35 -11.26
N LYS A 184 16.74 7.81 -11.07
CA LYS A 184 17.34 6.77 -11.89
C LYS A 184 16.82 5.37 -11.52
N ASN A 185 15.69 5.27 -10.84
CA ASN A 185 15.14 3.98 -10.48
C ASN A 185 14.54 3.33 -11.71
N VAL A 186 14.98 2.15 -12.05
CA VAL A 186 14.57 1.33 -13.19
C VAL A 186 13.05 1.16 -13.30
N TYR A 187 12.32 1.24 -12.19
CA TYR A 187 10.86 1.22 -12.15
C TYR A 187 10.18 2.52 -12.65
N VAL A 188 10.93 3.59 -12.88
CA VAL A 188 10.38 4.92 -13.18
C VAL A 188 11.12 5.60 -14.34
N GLU A 189 11.62 4.86 -15.29
CA GLU A 189 12.05 5.43 -16.57
C GLU A 189 10.91 6.07 -17.37
N THR A 190 9.68 5.81 -16.98
CA THR A 190 8.57 6.58 -17.50
C THR A 190 8.52 7.92 -16.76
N SER A 191 8.93 8.95 -17.47
CA SER A 191 8.80 10.37 -17.09
C SER A 191 7.34 10.79 -16.86
N HIS A 192 6.62 10.09 -15.99
CA HIS A 192 5.27 10.46 -15.61
C HIS A 192 5.34 11.72 -14.73
N LYS A 193 5.34 12.87 -15.38
CA LYS A 193 5.15 14.13 -14.69
C LYS A 193 3.75 14.16 -14.10
N ARG A 194 3.63 14.74 -12.91
CA ARG A 194 2.30 15.05 -12.40
C ARG A 194 1.57 15.92 -13.42
N PRO A 195 0.30 15.63 -13.71
CA PRO A 195 -0.48 16.50 -14.57
C PRO A 195 -0.62 17.88 -13.92
N ASP A 196 -0.81 18.90 -14.75
CA ASP A 196 -1.15 20.24 -14.25
C ASP A 196 -2.43 20.14 -13.42
N LEU A 197 -2.44 20.80 -12.26
CA LEU A 197 -3.60 20.76 -11.35
C LEU A 197 -4.87 21.29 -12.01
N THR A 198 -4.77 22.19 -12.98
CA THR A 198 -5.91 22.70 -13.77
C THR A 198 -6.60 21.60 -14.58
N ASN A 199 -5.89 20.50 -14.89
CA ASN A 199 -6.48 19.33 -15.55
C ASN A 199 -7.17 18.39 -14.57
N ILE A 200 -6.98 18.57 -13.27
CA ILE A 200 -7.51 17.69 -12.22
C ILE A 200 -8.60 18.39 -11.42
N VAL A 201 -8.46 19.70 -11.19
CA VAL A 201 -9.37 20.48 -10.34
C VAL A 201 -10.03 21.59 -11.16
N THR A 202 -11.36 21.62 -11.14
CA THR A 202 -12.15 22.74 -11.64
C THR A 202 -12.88 23.39 -10.49
N TYR A 203 -12.62 24.68 -10.25
CA TYR A 203 -13.32 25.47 -9.25
C TYR A 203 -14.63 26.02 -9.82
N ARG A 204 -15.73 25.79 -9.14
CA ARG A 204 -17.10 26.22 -9.52
C ARG A 204 -17.73 26.99 -8.35
N PHE A 205 -17.31 28.24 -8.21
CA PHE A 205 -17.84 29.13 -7.19
C PHE A 205 -19.11 29.80 -7.67
#